data_9ccfbe38fd7f8591434ca0eb415d1518
#
_entry.id   9ccfbe38fd7f8591434ca0eb415d1518
#
_cell.length_a   1.000
_cell.length_b   1.000
_cell.length_c   1.000
_cell.angle_alpha   90.00
_cell.angle_beta   90.00
_cell.angle_gamma   90.00
#
_symmetry.space_group_name_H-M   'P 1'
#
loop_
_entity.id
_entity.type
_entity.pdbx_description
1 polymer ?
#
loop_
_entity_poly.entity_id
_entity_poly.type
_entity_poly.pdbx_seq_one_letter_code
_entity_poly.pdbx_strand_id
1 'polypeptide(L)'
;LYMKHASKFDYSITFPCYNAIEYTKKCINSMIQNGEDLGRVIAVDNGSTDGTQEYLKSLPLGKVILNKQNLGVGVALNQGVLEFQTEWTIVMDNDLVVSKGWIDNLIGSAIENNLNVISPALVEGELDYDLESFAQKAREKMGSYIRLGDNHAVCLLIHKSVWIDTGYFRATPSLLGYEDTLFFHDLKKKGIKTAISSQSWLHHFGSATQKAMKKEQGLKPKDDLSVRNNHVLLCQNWFSRKLDKLKKIRFRKIMQTQEMDQFSMTVRGDRINGKFIWFGEY
;
A
#
# COMPACT_ATOMS: atom_id res chain seq x y z
N LEU A 1 -22.62 19.06 4.33
CA LEU A 1 -22.49 18.03 5.39
C LEU A 1 -22.23 16.69 4.68
N TYR A 2 -20.96 16.27 4.62
CA TYR A 2 -20.63 14.91 4.15
C TYR A 2 -21.14 13.94 5.22
N MET A 3 -22.03 13.01 4.84
CA MET A 3 -22.42 11.93 5.75
C MET A 3 -21.19 11.05 5.98
N LYS A 4 -20.70 11.01 7.23
CA LYS A 4 -19.63 10.08 7.61
C LYS A 4 -20.15 8.66 7.38
N HIS A 5 -19.44 7.87 6.60
CA HIS A 5 -19.68 6.43 6.53
C HIS A 5 -19.16 5.82 7.83
N ALA A 6 -20.06 5.49 8.73
CA ALA A 6 -19.71 4.83 9.98
C ALA A 6 -19.40 3.35 9.69
N SER A 7 -18.15 3.03 9.38
CA SER A 7 -17.72 1.63 9.33
C SER A 7 -17.98 0.95 10.68
N LYS A 8 -18.49 -0.28 10.64
CA LYS A 8 -18.71 -1.12 11.83
C LYS A 8 -17.42 -1.72 12.40
N PHE A 9 -16.31 -1.58 11.70
CA PHE A 9 -15.02 -2.16 12.10
C PHE A 9 -14.17 -1.16 12.89
N ASP A 10 -13.34 -1.70 13.77
CA ASP A 10 -12.33 -0.94 14.51
C ASP A 10 -11.03 -0.94 13.70
N TYR A 11 -10.71 0.20 13.08
CA TYR A 11 -9.52 0.35 12.24
C TYR A 11 -8.89 1.74 12.34
N SER A 12 -7.62 1.81 11.98
CA SER A 12 -6.88 3.05 11.74
C SER A 12 -6.14 2.97 10.39
N ILE A 13 -5.85 4.15 9.83
CA ILE A 13 -5.08 4.30 8.59
C ILE A 13 -3.81 5.08 8.92
N THR A 14 -2.66 4.62 8.45
CA THR A 14 -1.42 5.39 8.53
C THR A 14 -0.67 5.41 7.22
N PHE A 15 -0.10 6.57 6.90
CA PHE A 15 0.75 6.74 5.73
C PHE A 15 1.89 7.74 6.00
N PRO A 16 3.09 7.49 5.47
CA PRO A 16 4.19 8.43 5.51
C PRO A 16 4.05 9.45 4.38
N CYS A 17 4.48 10.69 4.61
CA CYS A 17 4.62 11.73 3.60
C CYS A 17 6.07 12.22 3.56
N TYR A 18 6.56 12.48 2.37
CA TYR A 18 7.78 13.23 2.15
C TYR A 18 7.69 13.98 0.83
N ASN A 19 7.44 15.30 0.92
CA ASN A 19 7.16 16.15 -0.23
C ASN A 19 6.01 15.59 -1.11
N ALA A 20 5.91 16.01 -2.39
CA ALA A 20 4.88 15.55 -3.31
C ALA A 20 3.42 15.83 -2.82
N ILE A 21 3.19 17.04 -2.28
CA ILE A 21 1.93 17.49 -1.69
C ILE A 21 0.70 17.23 -2.59
N GLU A 22 0.84 17.35 -3.91
CA GLU A 22 -0.29 17.18 -4.83
C GLU A 22 -0.85 15.75 -4.84
N TYR A 23 0.00 14.74 -4.60
CA TYR A 23 -0.44 13.36 -4.45
C TYR A 23 -1.08 13.12 -3.08
N THR A 24 -0.49 13.67 -2.01
CA THR A 24 -1.08 13.64 -0.66
C THR A 24 -2.48 14.25 -0.67
N LYS A 25 -2.67 15.39 -1.36
CA LYS A 25 -4.00 16.02 -1.53
C LYS A 25 -4.98 15.10 -2.27
N LYS A 26 -4.57 14.47 -3.37
CA LYS A 26 -5.43 13.53 -4.11
C LYS A 26 -5.84 12.34 -3.25
N CYS A 27 -4.90 11.77 -2.49
CA CYS A 27 -5.16 10.67 -1.59
C CYS A 27 -6.20 11.04 -0.52
N ILE A 28 -5.96 12.10 0.23
CA ILE A 28 -6.88 12.54 1.30
C ILE A 28 -8.23 12.99 0.73
N ASN A 29 -8.25 13.71 -0.40
CA ASN A 29 -9.49 14.12 -1.04
C ASN A 29 -10.33 12.92 -1.48
N SER A 30 -9.73 11.84 -1.95
CA SER A 30 -10.47 10.61 -2.28
C SER A 30 -11.10 9.97 -1.03
N MET A 31 -10.42 9.99 0.09
CA MET A 31 -10.98 9.53 1.38
C MET A 31 -12.16 10.40 1.80
N ILE A 32 -12.03 11.73 1.71
CA ILE A 32 -13.10 12.67 2.03
C ILE A 32 -14.33 12.45 1.14
N GLN A 33 -14.12 12.31 -0.17
CA GLN A 33 -15.21 12.08 -1.15
C GLN A 33 -15.94 10.76 -0.89
N ASN A 34 -15.24 9.74 -0.39
CA ASN A 34 -15.82 8.46 -0.02
C ASN A 34 -16.41 8.41 1.39
N GLY A 35 -16.35 9.53 2.13
CA GLY A 35 -16.94 9.66 3.46
C GLY A 35 -16.14 9.00 4.57
N GLU A 36 -14.84 8.73 4.35
CA GLU A 36 -13.96 8.15 5.36
C GLU A 36 -13.80 9.09 6.57
N ASP A 37 -13.74 8.52 7.77
CA ASP A 37 -13.52 9.27 8.99
C ASP A 37 -12.04 9.64 9.14
N LEU A 38 -11.69 10.88 8.81
CA LEU A 38 -10.33 11.38 8.93
C LEU A 38 -9.80 11.35 10.38
N GLY A 39 -10.68 11.28 11.39
CA GLY A 39 -10.27 11.06 12.79
C GLY A 39 -9.58 9.71 13.03
N ARG A 40 -9.65 8.78 12.09
CA ARG A 40 -8.95 7.47 12.12
C ARG A 40 -7.65 7.47 11.34
N VAL A 41 -7.28 8.61 10.75
CA VAL A 41 -6.09 8.75 9.89
C VAL A 41 -4.94 9.35 10.67
N ILE A 42 -3.79 8.69 10.62
CA ILE A 42 -2.51 9.15 11.16
C ILE A 42 -1.57 9.44 9.99
N ALA A 43 -1.25 10.72 9.78
CA ALA A 43 -0.25 11.11 8.78
C ALA A 43 1.10 11.33 9.46
N VAL A 44 2.16 10.74 8.91
CA VAL A 44 3.53 10.93 9.41
C VAL A 44 4.34 11.67 8.36
N ASP A 45 4.58 12.96 8.59
CA ASP A 45 5.42 13.77 7.72
C ASP A 45 6.90 13.58 8.06
N ASN A 46 7.67 13.17 7.08
CA ASN A 46 9.10 12.87 7.21
C ASN A 46 10.01 14.08 6.91
N GLY A 47 9.58 15.30 7.28
CA GLY A 47 10.35 16.51 7.09
C GLY A 47 10.14 17.15 5.72
N SER A 48 8.90 17.18 5.24
CA SER A 48 8.54 17.86 3.99
C SER A 48 8.76 19.38 4.05
N THR A 49 9.06 19.98 2.89
CA THR A 49 9.34 21.41 2.72
C THR A 49 8.47 22.07 1.63
N ASP A 50 7.53 21.32 1.06
CA ASP A 50 6.70 21.75 -0.08
C ASP A 50 5.28 22.21 0.31
N GLY A 51 5.04 22.44 1.62
CA GLY A 51 3.73 22.82 2.16
C GLY A 51 2.88 21.62 2.62
N THR A 52 3.40 20.39 2.55
CA THR A 52 2.69 19.19 3.03
C THR A 52 2.35 19.29 4.52
N GLN A 53 3.25 19.80 5.36
CA GLN A 53 3.03 19.92 6.80
C GLN A 53 1.86 20.85 7.14
N GLU A 54 1.80 22.01 6.50
CA GLU A 54 0.72 23.00 6.68
C GLU A 54 -0.62 22.41 6.22
N TYR A 55 -0.62 21.72 5.09
CA TYR A 55 -1.80 21.05 4.59
C TYR A 55 -2.31 19.98 5.56
N LEU A 56 -1.46 19.09 6.05
CA LEU A 56 -1.86 18.05 7.00
C LEU A 56 -2.41 18.64 8.30
N LYS A 57 -1.80 19.70 8.83
CA LYS A 57 -2.28 20.40 10.05
C LYS A 57 -3.65 21.06 9.85
N SER A 58 -4.01 21.42 8.64
CA SER A 58 -5.30 22.07 8.33
C SER A 58 -6.48 21.10 8.29
N LEU A 59 -6.22 19.80 8.36
CA LEU A 59 -7.23 18.74 8.24
C LEU A 59 -7.59 18.15 9.61
N PRO A 60 -8.84 17.64 9.79
CA PRO A 60 -9.27 17.01 11.02
C PRO A 60 -8.76 15.56 11.12
N LEU A 61 -7.46 15.36 10.91
CA LEU A 61 -6.82 14.05 11.04
C LEU A 61 -6.78 13.63 12.52
N GLY A 62 -6.86 12.32 12.77
CA GLY A 62 -6.72 11.79 14.13
C GLY A 62 -5.37 12.13 14.74
N LYS A 63 -4.31 12.10 13.95
CA LYS A 63 -2.97 12.54 14.37
C LYS A 63 -2.13 13.00 13.17
N VAL A 64 -1.29 14.01 13.41
CA VAL A 64 -0.21 14.40 12.50
C VAL A 64 1.11 14.33 13.28
N ILE A 65 2.02 13.49 12.83
CA ILE A 65 3.37 13.38 13.38
C ILE A 65 4.32 14.10 12.42
N LEU A 66 5.13 15.02 12.94
CA LEU A 66 6.06 15.82 12.14
C LEU A 66 7.49 15.51 12.55
N ASN A 67 8.19 14.79 11.69
CA ASN A 67 9.61 14.54 11.86
C ASN A 67 10.43 15.75 11.36
N LYS A 68 11.53 16.07 12.07
CA LYS A 68 12.41 17.17 11.68
C LYS A 68 13.21 16.87 10.40
N GLN A 69 13.34 15.59 10.05
CA GLN A 69 14.08 15.09 8.90
C GLN A 69 13.49 13.77 8.45
N ASN A 70 13.85 13.32 7.25
CA ASN A 70 13.43 12.02 6.75
C ASN A 70 14.11 10.89 7.53
N LEU A 71 13.32 10.13 8.27
CA LEU A 71 13.76 8.98 9.09
C LEU A 71 13.63 7.64 8.36
N GLY A 72 13.15 7.66 7.11
CA GLY A 72 12.83 6.47 6.32
C GLY A 72 11.40 5.98 6.49
N VAL A 73 10.91 5.24 5.49
CA VAL A 73 9.51 4.78 5.41
C VAL A 73 9.15 3.85 6.58
N GLY A 74 10.00 2.85 6.88
CA GLY A 74 9.72 1.89 7.94
C GLY A 74 9.58 2.53 9.33
N VAL A 75 10.40 3.54 9.62
CA VAL A 75 10.32 4.30 10.89
C VAL A 75 9.02 5.10 10.95
N ALA A 76 8.69 5.82 9.88
CA ALA A 76 7.47 6.61 9.81
C ALA A 76 6.21 5.74 9.91
N LEU A 77 6.15 4.59 9.22
CA LEU A 77 5.05 3.63 9.36
C LEU A 77 4.91 3.15 10.81
N ASN A 78 6.01 2.80 11.47
CA ASN A 78 5.96 2.37 12.87
C ASN A 78 5.44 3.47 13.80
N GLN A 79 5.86 4.73 13.61
CA GLN A 79 5.32 5.85 14.39
C GLN A 79 3.79 5.94 14.26
N GLY A 80 3.26 5.79 13.04
CA GLY A 80 1.82 5.84 12.82
C GLY A 80 1.07 4.62 13.35
N VAL A 81 1.62 3.41 13.17
CA VAL A 81 1.01 2.17 13.69
C VAL A 81 0.91 2.17 15.22
N LEU A 82 1.89 2.77 15.90
CA LEU A 82 1.95 2.80 17.36
C LEU A 82 1.00 3.85 17.98
N GLU A 83 0.52 4.81 17.21
CA GLU A 83 -0.33 5.89 17.72
C GLU A 83 -1.74 5.42 18.08
N PHE A 84 -2.36 4.54 17.29
CA PHE A 84 -3.67 3.97 17.55
C PHE A 84 -3.59 2.45 17.61
N GLN A 85 -4.11 1.89 18.72
CA GLN A 85 -4.19 0.43 18.89
C GLN A 85 -5.58 -0.07 18.51
N THR A 86 -5.84 -0.12 17.21
CA THR A 86 -7.09 -0.65 16.65
C THR A 86 -6.97 -2.13 16.31
N GLU A 87 -8.12 -2.79 16.10
CA GLU A 87 -8.14 -4.21 15.70
C GLU A 87 -7.45 -4.41 14.34
N TRP A 88 -7.69 -3.49 13.41
CA TRP A 88 -7.12 -3.47 12.08
C TRP A 88 -6.31 -2.21 11.85
N THR A 89 -5.14 -2.32 11.27
CA THR A 89 -4.33 -1.19 10.84
C THR A 89 -4.13 -1.24 9.34
N ILE A 90 -4.44 -0.15 8.65
CA ILE A 90 -4.11 0.03 7.25
C ILE A 90 -2.81 0.84 7.17
N VAL A 91 -1.78 0.25 6.59
CA VAL A 91 -0.54 0.96 6.22
C VAL A 91 -0.55 1.16 4.71
N MET A 92 -0.34 2.37 4.23
CA MET A 92 -0.46 2.68 2.81
C MET A 92 0.49 3.81 2.37
N ASP A 93 0.72 3.92 1.07
CA ASP A 93 1.43 5.06 0.49
C ASP A 93 0.51 6.29 0.41
N ASN A 94 1.09 7.49 0.30
CA ASN A 94 0.35 8.75 0.21
C ASN A 94 0.00 9.17 -1.24
N ASP A 95 0.35 8.35 -2.23
CA ASP A 95 0.09 8.58 -3.67
C ASP A 95 -0.96 7.62 -4.24
N LEU A 96 -2.02 7.39 -3.46
CA LEU A 96 -3.17 6.54 -3.79
C LEU A 96 -4.44 7.34 -4.00
N VAL A 97 -5.38 6.76 -4.75
CA VAL A 97 -6.79 7.16 -4.78
C VAL A 97 -7.63 5.93 -4.44
N VAL A 98 -8.58 6.08 -3.52
CA VAL A 98 -9.38 4.98 -2.98
C VAL A 98 -10.79 4.98 -3.59
N SER A 99 -11.37 3.79 -3.80
CA SER A 99 -12.75 3.64 -4.25
C SER A 99 -13.72 3.55 -3.06
N LYS A 100 -15.00 3.79 -3.30
CA LYS A 100 -16.02 3.75 -2.25
C LYS A 100 -16.11 2.39 -1.57
N GLY A 101 -16.20 2.39 -0.25
CA GLY A 101 -16.35 1.18 0.58
C GLY A 101 -15.13 0.26 0.59
N TRP A 102 -13.97 0.74 0.12
CA TRP A 102 -12.76 -0.06 -0.02
C TRP A 102 -12.31 -0.72 1.30
N ILE A 103 -12.44 -0.02 2.43
CA ILE A 103 -12.04 -0.51 3.75
C ILE A 103 -12.95 -1.64 4.21
N ASP A 104 -14.26 -1.42 4.20
CA ASP A 104 -15.23 -2.41 4.65
C ASP A 104 -15.17 -3.68 3.80
N ASN A 105 -14.99 -3.52 2.49
CA ASN A 105 -14.80 -4.64 1.57
C ASN A 105 -13.50 -5.40 1.86
N LEU A 106 -12.42 -4.68 2.18
CA LEU A 106 -11.12 -5.29 2.46
C LEU A 106 -11.13 -6.06 3.78
N ILE A 107 -11.69 -5.45 4.85
CA ILE A 107 -11.82 -6.10 6.15
C ILE A 107 -12.78 -7.29 6.06
N GLY A 108 -13.92 -7.12 5.37
CA GLY A 108 -14.86 -8.23 5.11
C GLY A 108 -14.17 -9.41 4.42
N SER A 109 -13.40 -9.14 3.36
CA SER A 109 -12.62 -10.17 2.65
C SER A 109 -11.59 -10.85 3.56
N ALA A 110 -10.93 -10.11 4.45
CA ALA A 110 -9.96 -10.67 5.39
C ALA A 110 -10.63 -11.64 6.37
N ILE A 111 -11.77 -11.24 6.95
CA ILE A 111 -12.54 -12.05 7.90
C ILE A 111 -13.09 -13.31 7.23
N GLU A 112 -13.74 -13.17 6.07
CA GLU A 112 -14.35 -14.29 5.33
C GLU A 112 -13.31 -15.36 4.94
N ASN A 113 -12.07 -14.96 4.67
CA ASN A 113 -11.00 -15.86 4.24
C ASN A 113 -10.02 -16.23 5.37
N ASN A 114 -10.29 -15.82 6.61
CA ASN A 114 -9.43 -16.05 7.78
C ASN A 114 -7.98 -15.58 7.53
N LEU A 115 -7.84 -14.34 7.08
CA LEU A 115 -6.57 -13.69 6.75
C LEU A 115 -6.31 -12.54 7.72
N ASN A 116 -5.08 -12.48 8.23
CA ASN A 116 -4.63 -11.39 9.10
C ASN A 116 -3.83 -10.31 8.35
N VAL A 117 -3.46 -10.57 7.09
CA VAL A 117 -2.80 -9.61 6.20
C VAL A 117 -3.37 -9.73 4.79
N ILE A 118 -3.89 -8.63 4.25
CA ILE A 118 -4.47 -8.60 2.93
C ILE A 118 -4.21 -7.25 2.24
N SER A 119 -4.03 -7.27 0.93
CA SER A 119 -3.91 -6.07 0.09
C SER A 119 -5.17 -5.88 -0.74
N PRO A 120 -5.57 -4.65 -1.08
CA PRO A 120 -6.57 -4.40 -2.12
C PRO A 120 -6.03 -4.71 -3.52
N ALA A 121 -6.90 -4.88 -4.49
CA ALA A 121 -6.53 -4.87 -5.90
C ALA A 121 -6.11 -3.46 -6.36
N LEU A 122 -5.28 -3.38 -7.40
CA LEU A 122 -4.56 -2.15 -7.74
C LEU A 122 -4.51 -1.92 -9.24
N VAL A 123 -4.74 -0.67 -9.67
CA VAL A 123 -4.34 -0.15 -10.97
C VAL A 123 -3.27 0.89 -10.78
N GLU A 124 -2.14 0.74 -11.48
CA GLU A 124 -0.97 1.62 -11.35
C GLU A 124 -0.81 2.48 -12.62
N GLY A 125 -0.38 3.76 -12.47
CA GLY A 125 -0.04 4.63 -13.59
C GLY A 125 -0.92 5.87 -13.74
N GLU A 126 -1.54 6.07 -14.90
CA GLU A 126 -2.33 7.26 -15.21
C GLU A 126 -3.75 7.16 -14.66
N LEU A 127 -4.24 8.21 -13.98
CA LEU A 127 -5.63 8.30 -13.53
C LEU A 127 -6.46 9.14 -14.53
N ASP A 128 -6.67 8.60 -15.72
CA ASP A 128 -7.46 9.16 -16.81
C ASP A 128 -8.80 8.46 -17.00
N TYR A 129 -9.29 7.77 -15.97
CA TYR A 129 -10.55 7.03 -15.93
C TYR A 129 -11.29 7.27 -14.61
N ASP A 130 -12.58 6.96 -14.59
CA ASP A 130 -13.40 6.98 -13.39
C ASP A 130 -13.11 5.71 -12.55
N LEU A 131 -12.39 5.88 -11.44
CA LEU A 131 -12.01 4.78 -10.55
C LEU A 131 -13.25 4.10 -9.95
N GLU A 132 -14.30 4.84 -9.59
CA GLU A 132 -15.48 4.28 -8.95
C GLU A 132 -16.26 3.37 -9.90
N SER A 133 -16.55 3.83 -11.11
CA SER A 133 -17.17 3.01 -12.14
C SER A 133 -16.32 1.80 -12.51
N PHE A 134 -15.00 1.95 -12.55
CA PHE A 134 -14.08 0.85 -12.80
C PHE A 134 -14.14 -0.18 -11.65
N ALA A 135 -14.00 0.26 -10.40
CA ALA A 135 -13.99 -0.61 -9.22
C ALA A 135 -15.32 -1.37 -9.08
N GLN A 136 -16.46 -0.73 -9.36
CA GLN A 136 -17.74 -1.40 -9.36
C GLN A 136 -17.80 -2.54 -10.39
N LYS A 137 -17.43 -2.26 -11.65
CA LYS A 137 -17.38 -3.27 -12.73
C LYS A 137 -16.42 -4.40 -12.42
N ALA A 138 -15.27 -4.07 -11.82
CA ALA A 138 -14.26 -5.06 -11.43
C ALA A 138 -14.80 -5.99 -10.33
N ARG A 139 -15.46 -5.45 -9.31
CA ARG A 139 -16.14 -6.23 -8.26
C ARG A 139 -17.23 -7.14 -8.83
N GLU A 140 -18.07 -6.61 -9.72
CA GLU A 140 -19.12 -7.40 -10.38
C GLU A 140 -18.52 -8.57 -11.18
N LYS A 141 -17.39 -8.32 -11.86
CA LYS A 141 -16.75 -9.29 -12.75
C LYS A 141 -15.97 -10.37 -12.00
N MET A 142 -15.22 -9.98 -10.96
CA MET A 142 -14.35 -10.88 -10.21
C MET A 142 -15.01 -11.48 -8.95
N GLY A 143 -16.16 -10.93 -8.52
CA GLY A 143 -16.84 -11.40 -7.31
C GLY A 143 -15.92 -11.34 -6.08
N SER A 144 -15.99 -12.34 -5.22
CA SER A 144 -15.19 -12.47 -4.00
C SER A 144 -13.81 -13.12 -4.25
N TYR A 145 -13.25 -12.98 -5.45
CA TYR A 145 -11.98 -13.60 -5.79
C TYR A 145 -10.83 -13.09 -4.91
N ILE A 146 -9.99 -14.02 -4.45
CA ILE A 146 -8.80 -13.76 -3.64
C ILE A 146 -7.57 -14.39 -4.31
N ARG A 147 -6.55 -13.60 -4.63
CA ARG A 147 -5.24 -14.11 -5.02
C ARG A 147 -4.45 -14.45 -3.77
N LEU A 148 -4.57 -15.69 -3.29
CA LEU A 148 -3.85 -16.16 -2.11
C LEU A 148 -2.35 -16.32 -2.40
N GLY A 149 -1.50 -15.92 -1.44
CA GLY A 149 -0.04 -16.07 -1.53
C GLY A 149 0.68 -14.93 -2.25
N ASP A 150 -0.05 -13.89 -2.66
CA ASP A 150 0.54 -12.64 -3.18
C ASP A 150 0.23 -11.46 -2.26
N ASN A 151 0.93 -10.37 -2.46
CA ASN A 151 0.79 -9.11 -1.73
C ASN A 151 1.50 -7.97 -2.46
N HIS A 152 1.24 -6.75 -2.04
CA HIS A 152 2.04 -5.56 -2.34
C HIS A 152 2.05 -4.62 -1.15
N ALA A 153 3.10 -3.82 -1.02
CA ALA A 153 3.29 -2.92 0.12
C ALA A 153 2.58 -1.56 -0.03
N VAL A 154 2.08 -1.26 -1.21
CA VAL A 154 1.40 0.02 -1.52
C VAL A 154 0.22 0.28 -0.58
N CYS A 155 -0.51 -0.77 -0.21
CA CYS A 155 -1.55 -0.74 0.81
C CYS A 155 -1.71 -2.12 1.43
N LEU A 156 -1.62 -2.21 2.75
CA LEU A 156 -1.78 -3.43 3.53
C LEU A 156 -2.78 -3.21 4.66
N LEU A 157 -3.77 -4.07 4.75
CA LEU A 157 -4.59 -4.24 5.95
C LEU A 157 -3.94 -5.31 6.82
N ILE A 158 -3.71 -5.00 8.09
CA ILE A 158 -2.97 -5.85 9.03
C ILE A 158 -3.75 -5.94 10.33
N HIS A 159 -4.09 -7.16 10.76
CA HIS A 159 -4.71 -7.41 12.04
C HIS A 159 -3.70 -7.25 13.19
N LYS A 160 -4.13 -6.75 14.35
CA LYS A 160 -3.26 -6.48 15.50
C LYS A 160 -2.42 -7.66 15.99
N SER A 161 -2.92 -8.89 15.81
CA SER A 161 -2.16 -10.11 16.18
C SER A 161 -0.85 -10.25 15.43
N VAL A 162 -0.79 -9.72 14.20
CA VAL A 162 0.41 -9.80 13.36
C VAL A 162 1.56 -9.00 13.99
N TRP A 163 1.27 -7.83 14.55
CA TRP A 163 2.28 -7.02 15.24
C TRP A 163 2.85 -7.73 16.46
N ILE A 164 2.02 -8.50 17.15
CA ILE A 164 2.44 -9.31 18.32
C ILE A 164 3.35 -10.46 17.86
N ASP A 165 2.99 -11.12 16.76
CA ASP A 165 3.68 -12.33 16.28
C ASP A 165 4.98 -12.04 15.53
N THR A 166 5.02 -10.96 14.76
CA THR A 166 6.15 -10.62 13.86
C THR A 166 6.97 -9.42 14.32
N GLY A 167 6.40 -8.55 15.16
CA GLY A 167 6.92 -7.21 15.40
C GLY A 167 6.57 -6.24 14.28
N TYR A 168 7.10 -5.03 14.36
CA TYR A 168 6.86 -3.92 13.45
C TYR A 168 7.84 -3.95 12.27
N PHE A 169 7.72 -2.97 11.37
CA PHE A 169 8.67 -2.82 10.26
C PHE A 169 10.08 -2.63 10.79
N ARG A 170 11.03 -3.35 10.24
CA ARG A 170 12.43 -3.18 10.61
C ARG A 170 12.97 -1.87 10.04
N ALA A 171 13.63 -1.07 10.87
CA ALA A 171 14.40 0.06 10.38
C ALA A 171 15.53 -0.44 9.46
N THR A 172 15.66 0.21 8.30
CA THR A 172 16.71 -0.09 7.35
C THR A 172 17.71 1.08 7.28
N PRO A 173 18.95 0.85 6.87
CA PRO A 173 19.92 1.93 6.67
C PRO A 173 19.55 2.90 5.55
N SER A 174 18.61 2.53 4.69
CA SER A 174 18.13 3.36 3.59
C SER A 174 16.83 4.07 3.97
N LEU A 175 16.60 5.24 3.39
CA LEU A 175 15.38 6.01 3.60
C LEU A 175 14.16 5.39 2.91
N LEU A 176 14.38 4.59 1.86
CA LEU A 176 13.34 3.89 1.09
C LEU A 176 13.75 2.47 0.76
N GLY A 177 12.76 1.60 0.79
CA GLY A 177 12.86 0.23 0.31
C GLY A 177 13.43 -0.77 1.33
N TYR A 178 13.06 -2.01 1.10
CA TYR A 178 13.42 -3.19 1.88
C TYR A 178 12.64 -3.39 3.21
N GLU A 179 12.03 -2.38 3.79
CA GLU A 179 11.18 -2.53 5.00
C GLU A 179 10.01 -3.50 4.74
N ASP A 180 9.38 -3.37 3.58
CA ASP A 180 8.31 -4.25 3.09
C ASP A 180 8.81 -5.68 2.82
N THR A 181 9.94 -5.80 2.18
CA THR A 181 10.58 -7.09 1.87
C THR A 181 10.94 -7.85 3.14
N LEU A 182 11.47 -7.16 4.15
CA LEU A 182 11.77 -7.73 5.46
C LEU A 182 10.48 -8.14 6.18
N PHE A 183 9.45 -7.30 6.15
CA PHE A 183 8.17 -7.60 6.77
C PHE A 183 7.51 -8.83 6.15
N PHE A 184 7.43 -8.91 4.81
CA PHE A 184 6.92 -10.10 4.13
C PHE A 184 7.75 -11.36 4.39
N HIS A 185 9.06 -11.22 4.55
CA HIS A 185 9.91 -12.34 4.95
C HIS A 185 9.55 -12.84 6.37
N ASP A 186 9.29 -11.93 7.31
CA ASP A 186 8.91 -12.28 8.67
C ASP A 186 7.51 -12.90 8.73
N LEU A 187 6.54 -12.39 7.96
CA LEU A 187 5.23 -13.03 7.80
C LEU A 187 5.36 -14.46 7.31
N LYS A 188 6.18 -14.69 6.27
CA LYS A 188 6.43 -16.03 5.72
C LYS A 188 7.06 -16.96 6.74
N LYS A 189 8.03 -16.49 7.54
CA LYS A 189 8.64 -17.28 8.62
C LYS A 189 7.65 -17.71 9.68
N LYS A 190 6.64 -16.88 9.95
CA LYS A 190 5.57 -17.15 10.91
C LYS A 190 4.40 -17.94 10.32
N GLY A 191 4.45 -18.30 9.04
CA GLY A 191 3.37 -19.01 8.34
C GLY A 191 2.12 -18.15 8.13
N ILE A 192 2.22 -16.82 8.28
CA ILE A 192 1.11 -15.90 8.07
C ILE A 192 0.84 -15.76 6.57
N LYS A 193 -0.38 -16.13 6.17
CA LYS A 193 -0.82 -16.06 4.79
C LYS A 193 -1.15 -14.61 4.41
N THR A 194 -0.85 -14.26 3.16
CA THR A 194 -1.20 -12.97 2.56
C THR A 194 -2.04 -13.17 1.32
N ALA A 195 -2.82 -12.18 0.94
CA ALA A 195 -3.61 -12.23 -0.28
C ALA A 195 -3.85 -10.83 -0.88
N ILE A 196 -4.39 -10.80 -2.10
CA ILE A 196 -4.95 -9.60 -2.74
C ILE A 196 -6.44 -9.86 -2.96
N SER A 197 -7.30 -8.92 -2.51
CA SER A 197 -8.76 -9.01 -2.67
C SER A 197 -9.25 -8.23 -3.88
N SER A 198 -10.09 -8.85 -4.71
CA SER A 198 -10.81 -8.20 -5.79
C SER A 198 -12.00 -7.34 -5.34
N GLN A 199 -12.39 -7.41 -4.06
CA GLN A 199 -13.49 -6.62 -3.51
C GLN A 199 -13.10 -5.19 -3.16
N SER A 200 -11.81 -4.89 -3.05
CA SER A 200 -11.29 -3.56 -2.74
C SER A 200 -10.32 -3.12 -3.84
N TRP A 201 -10.55 -1.95 -4.44
CA TRP A 201 -9.75 -1.42 -5.56
C TRP A 201 -9.20 -0.05 -5.24
N LEU A 202 -7.93 0.15 -5.56
CA LEU A 202 -7.23 1.41 -5.44
C LEU A 202 -6.57 1.78 -6.77
N HIS A 203 -6.28 3.08 -6.95
CA HIS A 203 -5.36 3.56 -7.98
C HIS A 203 -4.08 4.06 -7.32
N HIS A 204 -2.92 3.75 -7.92
CA HIS A 204 -1.59 4.16 -7.46
C HIS A 204 -0.86 4.95 -8.55
N PHE A 205 -0.42 6.16 -8.25
CA PHE A 205 0.29 6.99 -9.24
C PHE A 205 1.73 6.54 -9.52
N GLY A 206 2.26 5.62 -8.73
CA GLY A 206 3.58 5.02 -8.93
C GLY A 206 4.73 5.91 -8.53
N SER A 207 5.28 5.63 -7.34
CA SER A 207 6.58 6.15 -6.89
C SER A 207 6.73 7.67 -6.87
N ALA A 208 5.67 8.43 -6.53
CA ALA A 208 5.73 9.90 -6.48
C ALA A 208 6.80 10.41 -5.51
N THR A 209 6.82 9.87 -4.29
CA THR A 209 7.82 10.18 -3.26
C THR A 209 9.25 9.83 -3.71
N GLN A 210 9.45 8.66 -4.34
CA GLN A 210 10.76 8.27 -4.86
C GLN A 210 11.26 9.23 -5.94
N LYS A 211 10.38 9.67 -6.85
CA LYS A 211 10.72 10.65 -7.89
C LYS A 211 11.13 11.98 -7.27
N ALA A 212 10.42 12.47 -6.25
CA ALA A 212 10.77 13.68 -5.51
C ALA A 212 12.15 13.56 -4.86
N MET A 213 12.42 12.48 -4.12
CA MET A 213 13.70 12.24 -3.46
C MET A 213 14.86 12.13 -4.46
N LYS A 214 14.66 11.42 -5.58
CA LYS A 214 15.69 11.33 -6.63
C LYS A 214 16.03 12.70 -7.22
N LYS A 215 15.01 13.53 -7.46
CA LYS A 215 15.19 14.89 -7.96
C LYS A 215 15.99 15.75 -6.98
N GLU A 216 15.67 15.71 -5.68
CA GLU A 216 16.38 16.44 -4.64
C GLU A 216 17.83 16.02 -4.50
N GLN A 217 18.13 14.74 -4.66
CA GLN A 217 19.48 14.19 -4.57
C GLN A 217 20.25 14.26 -5.90
N GLY A 218 19.67 14.85 -6.95
CA GLY A 218 20.31 14.92 -8.28
C GLY A 218 20.51 13.55 -8.94
N LEU A 219 19.73 12.54 -8.53
CA LEU A 219 19.81 11.19 -9.06
C LEU A 219 18.99 11.03 -10.35
N LYS A 220 19.42 10.10 -11.20
CA LYS A 220 18.66 9.74 -12.41
C LYS A 220 17.47 8.83 -12.05
N PRO A 221 16.41 8.78 -12.88
CA PRO A 221 15.25 7.91 -12.63
C PRO A 221 15.60 6.44 -12.36
N LYS A 222 16.66 5.92 -13.03
CA LYS A 222 17.13 4.54 -12.90
C LYS A 222 18.02 4.27 -11.67
N ASP A 223 18.46 5.31 -10.98
CA ASP A 223 19.33 5.14 -9.82
C ASP A 223 18.50 4.59 -8.65
N ASP A 224 19.10 3.66 -7.90
CA ASP A 224 18.46 3.04 -6.76
C ASP A 224 18.68 3.87 -5.50
N LEU A 225 17.59 4.19 -4.79
CA LEU A 225 17.61 4.86 -3.48
C LEU A 225 17.86 3.87 -2.34
N SER A 226 17.69 2.58 -2.59
CA SER A 226 17.97 1.55 -1.61
C SER A 226 19.45 1.30 -1.49
N VAL A 227 19.91 1.04 -0.28
CA VAL A 227 21.30 0.62 -0.05
C VAL A 227 21.49 -0.78 -0.64
N ARG A 228 22.43 -0.92 -1.58
CA ARG A 228 22.69 -2.17 -2.33
C ARG A 228 22.87 -3.42 -1.46
N ASN A 229 23.20 -3.27 -0.19
CA ASN A 229 23.46 -4.35 0.76
C ASN A 229 22.30 -4.67 1.71
N ASN A 230 21.12 -4.08 1.57
CA ASN A 230 19.97 -4.39 2.44
C ASN A 230 19.57 -5.87 2.42
N HIS A 231 19.91 -6.61 1.36
CA HIS A 231 19.72 -8.05 1.29
C HIS A 231 20.46 -8.85 2.36
N VAL A 232 21.53 -8.31 2.92
CA VAL A 232 22.26 -8.94 4.03
C VAL A 232 21.34 -9.08 5.25
N LEU A 233 20.38 -8.16 5.41
CA LEU A 233 19.40 -8.19 6.50
C LEU A 233 18.45 -9.41 6.44
N LEU A 234 18.33 -10.06 5.27
CA LEU A 234 17.55 -11.30 5.11
C LEU A 234 18.33 -12.56 5.49
N CYS A 235 19.62 -12.46 5.77
CA CYS A 235 20.50 -13.61 6.01
C CYS A 235 20.42 -14.67 4.89
N GLN A 236 20.15 -14.25 3.66
CA GLN A 236 20.00 -15.11 2.49
C GLN A 236 21.21 -14.98 1.56
N ASN A 237 21.69 -16.12 1.04
CA ASN A 237 22.71 -16.09 -0.01
C ASN A 237 22.12 -15.66 -1.37
N TRP A 238 22.98 -15.25 -2.29
CA TRP A 238 22.57 -14.78 -3.63
C TRP A 238 21.74 -15.81 -4.40
N PHE A 239 22.05 -17.09 -4.28
CA PHE A 239 21.37 -18.16 -5.01
C PHE A 239 19.94 -18.34 -4.52
N SER A 240 19.71 -18.42 -3.21
CA SER A 240 18.36 -18.56 -2.63
C SER A 240 17.48 -17.37 -2.98
N ARG A 241 18.04 -16.14 -2.98
CA ARG A 241 17.31 -14.92 -3.39
C ARG A 241 16.87 -14.97 -4.84
N LYS A 242 17.80 -15.37 -5.75
CA LYS A 242 17.47 -15.51 -7.17
C LYS A 242 16.38 -16.55 -7.38
N LEU A 243 16.45 -17.67 -6.67
CA LEU A 243 15.44 -18.73 -6.74
C LEU A 243 14.07 -18.26 -6.23
N ASP A 244 14.02 -17.56 -5.09
CA ASP A 244 12.78 -16.99 -4.55
C ASP A 244 12.16 -15.97 -5.50
N LYS A 245 12.96 -15.10 -6.12
CA LYS A 245 12.51 -14.16 -7.15
C LYS A 245 11.90 -14.89 -8.34
N LEU A 246 12.55 -15.92 -8.87
CA LEU A 246 12.04 -16.71 -10.00
C LEU A 246 10.74 -17.43 -9.64
N LYS A 247 10.64 -18.01 -8.44
CA LYS A 247 9.40 -18.65 -7.96
C LYS A 247 8.26 -17.63 -7.88
N LYS A 248 8.52 -16.43 -7.36
CA LYS A 248 7.51 -15.35 -7.27
C LYS A 248 7.03 -14.89 -8.65
N ILE A 249 7.95 -14.69 -9.60
CA ILE A 249 7.61 -14.32 -10.99
C ILE A 249 6.76 -15.42 -11.64
N ARG A 250 7.18 -16.70 -11.54
CA ARG A 250 6.42 -17.82 -12.09
C ARG A 250 5.03 -17.94 -11.48
N PHE A 251 4.94 -17.82 -10.17
CA PHE A 251 3.66 -17.85 -9.45
C PHE A 251 2.73 -16.74 -9.97
N ARG A 252 3.19 -15.49 -10.01
CA ARG A 252 2.40 -14.35 -10.49
C ARG A 252 1.93 -14.55 -11.92
N LYS A 253 2.81 -15.04 -12.80
CA LYS A 253 2.44 -15.31 -14.19
C LYS A 253 1.32 -16.35 -14.31
N ILE A 254 1.38 -17.43 -13.52
CA ILE A 254 0.33 -18.46 -13.49
C ILE A 254 -1.00 -17.84 -13.03
N MET A 255 -0.99 -17.10 -11.92
CA MET A 255 -2.19 -16.48 -11.37
C MET A 255 -2.81 -15.46 -12.33
N GLN A 256 -1.98 -14.62 -12.95
CA GLN A 256 -2.43 -13.66 -13.96
C GLN A 256 -3.06 -14.36 -15.18
N THR A 257 -2.48 -15.44 -15.67
CA THR A 257 -3.06 -16.22 -16.77
C THR A 257 -4.45 -16.74 -16.38
N GLN A 258 -4.58 -17.38 -15.22
CA GLN A 258 -5.86 -17.88 -14.72
C GLN A 258 -6.91 -16.77 -14.56
N GLU A 259 -6.52 -15.62 -14.00
CA GLU A 259 -7.41 -14.47 -13.85
C GLU A 259 -7.84 -13.90 -15.21
N MET A 260 -6.93 -13.82 -16.17
CA MET A 260 -7.27 -13.37 -17.52
C MET A 260 -8.24 -14.32 -18.21
N ASP A 261 -8.02 -15.63 -18.10
CA ASP A 261 -8.90 -16.65 -18.67
C ASP A 261 -10.30 -16.60 -18.06
N GLN A 262 -10.37 -16.41 -16.74
CA GLN A 262 -11.64 -16.42 -16.00
C GLN A 262 -12.36 -15.06 -16.03
N PHE A 263 -11.62 -13.96 -15.88
CA PHE A 263 -12.20 -12.63 -15.66
C PHE A 263 -11.84 -11.60 -16.73
N SER A 264 -10.97 -11.93 -17.70
CA SER A 264 -10.39 -10.98 -18.68
C SER A 264 -9.80 -9.72 -18.03
N MET A 265 -9.32 -9.84 -16.81
CA MET A 265 -8.60 -8.83 -16.03
C MET A 265 -7.90 -9.51 -14.87
N THR A 266 -6.96 -8.79 -14.22
CA THR A 266 -6.25 -9.31 -13.04
C THR A 266 -6.41 -8.36 -11.85
N VAL A 267 -6.14 -8.81 -10.60
CA VAL A 267 -6.19 -7.96 -9.41
C VAL A 267 -5.07 -6.90 -9.35
N ARG A 268 -4.19 -6.88 -10.32
CA ARG A 268 -3.17 -5.85 -10.48
C ARG A 268 -2.94 -5.57 -11.96
N GLY A 269 -3.04 -4.32 -12.36
CA GLY A 269 -2.83 -3.88 -13.72
C GLY A 269 -2.21 -2.49 -13.79
N ASP A 270 -1.80 -2.11 -15.00
CA ASP A 270 -1.26 -0.79 -15.28
C ASP A 270 -2.23 0.00 -16.17
N ARG A 271 -2.19 1.33 -16.04
CA ARG A 271 -2.90 2.26 -16.91
C ARG A 271 -1.87 3.08 -17.68
N ILE A 272 -1.76 2.84 -18.98
CA ILE A 272 -0.74 3.45 -19.83
C ILE A 272 -1.41 3.89 -21.15
N ASN A 273 -1.24 5.17 -21.52
CA ASN A 273 -1.77 5.73 -22.78
C ASN A 273 -3.26 5.41 -22.99
N GLY A 274 -4.08 5.60 -21.97
CA GLY A 274 -5.51 5.38 -22.03
C GLY A 274 -5.97 3.92 -22.10
N LYS A 275 -5.09 2.95 -21.83
CA LYS A 275 -5.41 1.51 -21.89
C LYS A 275 -5.07 0.82 -20.58
N PHE A 276 -5.90 -0.16 -20.17
CA PHE A 276 -5.55 -1.08 -19.08
C PHE A 276 -4.67 -2.20 -19.63
N ILE A 277 -3.56 -2.44 -18.96
CA ILE A 277 -2.60 -3.51 -19.26
C ILE A 277 -2.59 -4.45 -18.06
N TRP A 278 -3.05 -5.70 -18.29
CA TRP A 278 -3.20 -6.70 -17.24
C TRP A 278 -2.01 -7.66 -17.13
N PHE A 279 -1.17 -7.71 -18.15
CA PHE A 279 0.09 -8.43 -18.14
C PHE A 279 1.21 -7.42 -18.18
N GLY A 280 1.89 -7.22 -17.06
CA GLY A 280 3.16 -6.50 -17.03
C GLY A 280 4.32 -7.49 -17.11
N GLU A 281 5.32 -7.20 -17.91
CA GLU A 281 6.64 -7.80 -17.74
C GLU A 281 7.24 -7.19 -16.47
N TYR A 282 7.12 -7.90 -15.36
CA TYR A 282 7.73 -7.52 -14.08
C TYR A 282 9.10 -8.15 -13.90
#